data_c1b98a0f19bf56bb28f2382497e3c532
#
_entry.id   c1b98a0f19bf56bb28f2382497e3c532
#
_cell.length_a   1.000
_cell.length_b   1.000
_cell.length_c   1.000
_cell.angle_alpha   90.00
_cell.angle_beta   90.00
_cell.angle_gamma   90.00
#
_symmetry.space_group_name_H-M   'P 1'
#
loop_
_entity.id
_entity.type
_entity.pdbx_description
1 polymer ?
#
loop_
_entity_poly.entity_id
_entity_poly.type
_entity_poly.pdbx_seq_one_letter_code
_entity_poly.pdbx_strand_id
1 'polypeptide(L)'
;MADKNKQQNEDPFKNLVDLNDLAGRLRKQNSKCHLIFAHNGTGKTRLSMAFKDLGKQDNNRDTLYFNAFTEDLFFWDNDLVNDTDRVLVLNDSSTFFAGIWELELDNRIRPLLQKYVDFDFRITQEKHRKEADKEEIERWEVSFFLSDNPDENIKVSRGEEHLFI
;
A
#
# COMPACT_ATOMS: atom_id res chain seq x y z
N MET A 1 45.45 33.17 -8.41
CA MET A 1 45.35 31.84 -9.03
C MET A 1 44.43 31.03 -8.18
N ALA A 2 43.19 30.90 -8.62
CA ALA A 2 42.15 30.18 -7.88
C ALA A 2 42.06 28.78 -8.47
N ASP A 3 42.46 27.82 -7.68
CA ASP A 3 42.37 26.41 -8.02
C ASP A 3 40.92 25.98 -7.84
N LYS A 4 40.21 25.84 -8.96
CA LYS A 4 38.87 25.32 -9.00
C LYS A 4 38.92 23.81 -8.81
N ASN A 5 38.67 23.38 -7.57
CA ASN A 5 38.46 21.99 -7.23
C ASN A 5 37.30 21.44 -8.08
N LYS A 6 37.61 20.76 -9.18
CA LYS A 6 36.69 19.93 -9.91
C LYS A 6 36.39 18.70 -9.04
N GLN A 7 35.37 18.77 -8.20
CA GLN A 7 34.73 17.55 -7.72
C GLN A 7 34.24 16.80 -8.96
N GLN A 8 34.98 15.75 -9.31
CA GLN A 8 34.52 14.77 -10.28
C GLN A 8 33.24 14.17 -9.67
N ASN A 9 32.09 14.47 -10.28
CA ASN A 9 30.83 13.79 -10.02
C ASN A 9 31.00 12.35 -10.53
N GLU A 10 31.63 11.49 -9.73
CA GLU A 10 31.58 10.05 -10.02
C GLU A 10 30.17 9.59 -9.92
N ASP A 11 29.69 8.88 -10.95
CA ASP A 11 28.38 8.26 -10.98
C ASP A 11 28.26 7.30 -9.78
N PRO A 12 27.36 7.58 -8.80
CA PRO A 12 27.23 6.77 -7.60
C PRO A 12 26.76 5.34 -7.87
N PHE A 13 26.31 5.06 -9.11
CA PHE A 13 25.82 3.75 -9.53
C PHE A 13 26.77 2.99 -10.45
N LYS A 14 27.98 3.53 -10.66
CA LYS A 14 29.02 2.86 -11.45
C LYS A 14 29.47 1.58 -10.73
N ASN A 15 29.62 0.48 -11.50
CA ASN A 15 30.08 -0.83 -11.02
C ASN A 15 29.17 -1.48 -9.95
N LEU A 16 27.85 -1.43 -10.15
CA LEU A 16 26.90 -2.19 -9.33
C LEU A 16 27.08 -3.69 -9.54
N VAL A 17 27.13 -4.43 -8.45
CA VAL A 17 27.33 -5.90 -8.47
C VAL A 17 25.98 -6.63 -8.39
N ASP A 18 25.09 -6.18 -7.48
CA ASP A 18 23.80 -6.80 -7.26
C ASP A 18 22.74 -5.79 -6.73
N LEU A 19 21.54 -6.29 -6.46
CA LEU A 19 20.44 -5.47 -5.92
C LEU A 19 20.70 -4.97 -4.50
N ASN A 20 21.45 -5.70 -3.69
CA ASN A 20 21.76 -5.27 -2.32
C ASN A 20 22.77 -4.11 -2.34
N ASP A 21 23.75 -4.17 -3.25
CA ASP A 21 24.67 -3.05 -3.46
C ASP A 21 23.93 -1.81 -3.94
N LEU A 22 23.01 -1.95 -4.90
CA LEU A 22 22.16 -0.85 -5.34
C LEU A 22 21.30 -0.29 -4.20
N ALA A 23 20.62 -1.14 -3.45
CA ALA A 23 19.82 -0.73 -2.30
C ALA A 23 20.66 -0.01 -1.24
N GLY A 24 21.85 -0.52 -0.94
CA GLY A 24 22.80 0.10 -0.01
C GLY A 24 23.26 1.48 -0.46
N ARG A 25 23.51 1.67 -1.74
CA ARG A 25 23.89 2.98 -2.30
C ARG A 25 22.74 3.97 -2.27
N LEU A 26 21.51 3.54 -2.62
CA LEU A 26 20.31 4.36 -2.51
C LEU A 26 20.10 4.85 -1.07
N ARG A 27 20.31 3.98 -0.07
CA ARG A 27 20.17 4.35 1.35
C ARG A 27 21.21 5.37 1.83
N LYS A 28 22.40 5.35 1.24
CA LYS A 28 23.49 6.29 1.60
C LYS A 28 23.33 7.66 0.95
N GLN A 29 22.48 7.78 -0.07
CA GLN A 29 22.25 9.07 -0.72
C GLN A 29 21.37 9.96 0.15
N ASN A 30 21.80 11.20 0.35
CA ASN A 30 20.99 12.21 1.04
C ASN A 30 19.96 12.85 0.08
N SER A 31 19.09 12.04 -0.47
CA SER A 31 18.01 12.49 -1.35
C SER A 31 16.64 12.31 -0.67
N LYS A 32 15.76 13.29 -0.85
CA LYS A 32 14.38 13.21 -0.33
C LYS A 32 13.50 12.25 -1.11
N CYS A 33 13.87 11.94 -2.34
CA CYS A 33 13.07 11.08 -3.22
C CYS A 33 13.97 10.39 -4.23
N HIS A 34 13.73 9.10 -4.46
CA HIS A 34 14.32 8.31 -5.53
C HIS A 34 13.23 7.79 -6.43
N LEU A 35 13.26 8.17 -7.72
CA LEU A 35 12.37 7.64 -8.74
C LEU A 35 13.11 6.58 -9.57
N ILE A 36 12.56 5.36 -9.60
CA ILE A 36 13.18 4.23 -10.28
C ILE A 36 12.25 3.74 -11.37
N PHE A 37 12.67 3.90 -12.63
CA PHE A 37 11.95 3.42 -13.79
C PHE A 37 12.61 2.16 -14.34
N ALA A 38 11.80 1.12 -14.54
CA ALA A 38 12.28 -0.12 -15.11
C ALA A 38 11.11 -0.92 -15.72
N HIS A 39 11.40 -1.74 -16.72
CA HIS A 39 10.41 -2.64 -17.33
C HIS A 39 9.87 -3.67 -16.33
N ASN A 40 8.74 -4.29 -16.66
CA ASN A 40 8.21 -5.39 -15.87
C ASN A 40 9.19 -6.59 -15.89
N GLY A 41 9.31 -7.28 -14.77
CA GLY A 41 10.21 -8.42 -14.63
C GLY A 41 11.68 -8.05 -14.32
N THR A 42 12.08 -6.79 -14.33
CA THR A 42 13.47 -6.37 -14.09
C THR A 42 13.92 -6.39 -12.63
N GLY A 43 13.02 -6.71 -11.69
CA GLY A 43 13.36 -6.82 -10.28
C GLY A 43 13.06 -5.60 -9.42
N LYS A 44 12.18 -4.68 -9.84
CA LYS A 44 11.75 -3.51 -9.02
C LYS A 44 11.32 -3.91 -7.61
N THR A 45 10.44 -4.89 -7.50
CA THR A 45 9.96 -5.42 -6.21
C THR A 45 11.10 -6.04 -5.39
N ARG A 46 12.01 -6.77 -6.04
CA ARG A 46 13.19 -7.35 -5.35
C ARG A 46 14.12 -6.26 -4.81
N LEU A 47 14.28 -5.17 -5.55
CA LEU A 47 15.06 -4.01 -5.09
C LEU A 47 14.41 -3.35 -3.88
N SER A 48 13.10 -3.12 -3.90
CA SER A 48 12.38 -2.53 -2.77
C SER A 48 12.41 -3.42 -1.53
N MET A 49 12.34 -4.74 -1.70
CA MET A 49 12.53 -5.70 -0.60
C MET A 49 13.95 -5.64 -0.03
N ALA A 50 14.99 -5.63 -0.89
CA ALA A 50 16.38 -5.49 -0.46
C ALA A 50 16.60 -4.17 0.31
N PHE A 51 16.02 -3.07 -0.17
CA PHE A 51 16.08 -1.78 0.52
C PHE A 51 15.44 -1.83 1.92
N LYS A 52 14.28 -2.44 2.03
CA LYS A 52 13.58 -2.65 3.30
C LYS A 52 14.40 -3.54 4.25
N ASP A 53 14.95 -4.65 3.74
CA ASP A 53 15.67 -5.62 4.56
C ASP A 53 17.00 -5.05 5.11
N LEU A 54 17.66 -4.18 4.37
CA LEU A 54 18.82 -3.44 4.88
C LEU A 54 18.47 -2.47 6.02
N GLY A 55 17.20 -2.07 6.17
CA GLY A 55 16.72 -1.22 7.26
C GLY A 55 16.25 -1.98 8.49
N LYS A 56 16.35 -3.30 8.48
CA LYS A 56 16.05 -4.12 9.66
C LYS A 56 17.32 -4.28 10.50
N GLN A 57 17.37 -3.61 11.65
CA GLN A 57 18.39 -3.80 12.63
C GLN A 57 17.76 -4.11 13.99
N ASP A 58 18.08 -5.26 14.59
CA ASP A 58 17.74 -5.64 15.98
C ASP A 58 16.31 -5.29 16.43
N ASN A 59 15.28 -5.72 15.71
CA ASN A 59 13.87 -5.37 15.93
C ASN A 59 13.48 -3.91 15.63
N ASN A 60 14.39 -3.05 15.24
CA ASN A 60 14.09 -1.71 14.79
C ASN A 60 13.94 -1.69 13.26
N ARG A 61 12.80 -1.21 12.76
CA ARG A 61 12.51 -1.07 11.33
C ARG A 61 12.47 0.42 10.99
N ASP A 62 13.35 0.85 10.12
CA ASP A 62 13.43 2.25 9.69
C ASP A 62 12.67 2.54 8.38
N THR A 63 12.06 1.52 7.79
CA THR A 63 11.44 1.60 6.47
C THR A 63 9.99 1.16 6.53
N LEU A 64 9.08 2.05 6.15
CA LEU A 64 7.70 1.70 5.82
C LEU A 64 7.67 1.21 4.37
N TYR A 65 7.24 -0.03 4.17
CA TYR A 65 7.10 -0.63 2.85
C TYR A 65 5.64 -0.59 2.42
N PHE A 66 5.39 0.03 1.28
CA PHE A 66 4.08 0.05 0.65
C PHE A 66 4.17 -0.59 -0.73
N ASN A 67 3.31 -1.56 -0.98
CA ASN A 67 3.15 -2.18 -2.29
C ASN A 67 1.88 -1.63 -2.94
N ALA A 68 1.99 -1.16 -4.17
CA ALA A 68 0.85 -0.64 -4.93
C ALA A 68 -0.11 -1.75 -5.42
N PHE A 69 0.20 -3.01 -5.19
CA PHE A 69 -0.76 -4.10 -5.39
C PHE A 69 -1.70 -4.14 -4.20
N THR A 70 -2.96 -3.89 -4.47
CA THR A 70 -4.03 -3.83 -3.48
C THR A 70 -4.23 -5.16 -2.74
N GLU A 71 -3.86 -6.27 -3.37
CA GLU A 71 -3.96 -7.61 -2.80
C GLU A 71 -3.16 -7.80 -1.50
N ASP A 72 -2.16 -6.94 -1.24
CA ASP A 72 -1.39 -7.01 0.00
C ASP A 72 -2.09 -6.30 1.18
N LEU A 73 -2.95 -5.35 0.91
CA LEU A 73 -3.67 -4.54 1.91
C LEU A 73 -5.14 -4.90 2.00
N PHE A 74 -5.72 -5.19 0.84
CA PHE A 74 -7.14 -5.49 0.68
C PHE A 74 -7.31 -6.66 -0.28
N PHE A 75 -8.40 -7.38 -0.13
CA PHE A 75 -8.88 -8.34 -1.12
C PHE A 75 -10.40 -8.22 -1.28
N TRP A 76 -10.88 -8.44 -2.50
CA TRP A 76 -12.31 -8.45 -2.76
C TRP A 76 -12.94 -9.76 -2.29
N ASP A 77 -13.94 -9.64 -1.44
CA ASP A 77 -14.91 -10.72 -1.23
C ASP A 77 -16.03 -10.56 -2.26
N ASN A 78 -16.02 -11.40 -3.26
CA ASN A 78 -16.96 -11.30 -4.37
C ASN A 78 -18.15 -12.21 -4.20
N ASP A 79 -18.43 -12.76 -3.03
CA ASP A 79 -19.53 -13.71 -2.80
C ASP A 79 -20.03 -14.39 -4.08
N LEU A 80 -19.16 -15.20 -4.69
CA LEU A 80 -19.42 -15.81 -6.01
C LEU A 80 -20.61 -16.76 -6.01
N VAL A 81 -21.13 -17.12 -4.83
CA VAL A 81 -22.26 -18.04 -4.69
C VAL A 81 -23.59 -17.30 -4.79
N ASN A 82 -23.70 -16.15 -4.13
CA ASN A 82 -24.96 -15.40 -4.05
C ASN A 82 -24.95 -14.11 -4.88
N ASP A 83 -23.75 -13.63 -5.25
CA ASP A 83 -23.49 -12.36 -5.98
C ASP A 83 -24.19 -11.15 -5.33
N THR A 84 -24.35 -11.19 -4.00
CA THR A 84 -25.10 -10.19 -3.24
C THR A 84 -24.18 -9.16 -2.61
N ASP A 85 -23.03 -9.58 -2.05
CA ASP A 85 -22.13 -8.71 -1.32
C ASP A 85 -20.81 -8.53 -2.04
N ARG A 86 -20.41 -7.28 -2.22
CA ARG A 86 -19.18 -6.88 -2.86
C ARG A 86 -18.46 -5.92 -1.94
N VAL A 87 -17.64 -6.47 -1.07
CA VAL A 87 -16.89 -5.70 -0.08
C VAL A 87 -15.40 -5.88 -0.27
N LEU A 88 -14.67 -4.83 0.04
CA LEU A 88 -13.22 -4.86 0.06
C LEU A 88 -12.77 -5.18 1.49
N VAL A 89 -12.16 -6.34 1.69
CA VAL A 89 -11.74 -6.80 3.02
C VAL A 89 -10.31 -6.35 3.29
N LEU A 90 -10.08 -5.79 4.47
CA LEU A 90 -8.74 -5.43 4.91
C LEU A 90 -7.94 -6.68 5.28
N ASN A 91 -6.68 -6.69 4.88
CA ASN A 91 -5.73 -7.68 5.37
C ASN A 91 -5.23 -7.27 6.76
N ASP A 92 -5.87 -7.80 7.80
CA ASP A 92 -5.58 -7.52 9.21
C ASP A 92 -4.20 -8.00 9.67
N SER A 93 -3.61 -8.96 8.95
CA SER A 93 -2.24 -9.41 9.19
C SER A 93 -1.19 -8.36 8.77
N SER A 94 -1.60 -7.33 8.02
CA SER A 94 -0.74 -6.22 7.65
C SER A 94 -0.56 -5.24 8.79
N THR A 95 0.68 -5.03 9.22
CA THR A 95 1.00 -3.98 10.21
C THR A 95 0.77 -2.55 9.69
N PHE A 96 0.48 -2.39 8.41
CA PHE A 96 0.16 -1.10 7.81
C PHE A 96 -1.07 -0.47 8.43
N PHE A 97 -2.07 -1.29 8.78
CA PHE A 97 -3.31 -0.81 9.38
C PHE A 97 -3.26 -0.66 10.92
N ALA A 98 -2.15 -1.04 11.55
CA ALA A 98 -1.98 -0.82 12.96
C ALA A 98 -2.03 0.69 13.28
N GLY A 99 -3.05 1.12 13.99
CA GLY A 99 -3.27 2.54 14.34
C GLY A 99 -4.15 3.34 13.36
N ILE A 100 -4.62 2.76 12.27
CA ILE A 100 -5.57 3.42 11.34
C ILE A 100 -6.81 3.93 12.07
N TRP A 101 -7.32 3.12 12.99
CA TRP A 101 -8.56 3.39 13.73
C TRP A 101 -8.39 4.50 14.75
N GLU A 102 -7.22 4.60 15.37
CA GLU A 102 -6.88 5.65 16.33
C GLU A 102 -6.73 7.04 15.66
N LEU A 103 -6.50 7.04 14.36
CA LEU A 103 -6.22 8.27 13.58
C LEU A 103 -7.45 8.83 12.86
N GLU A 104 -8.65 8.24 13.02
CA GLU A 104 -9.87 8.65 12.32
C GLU A 104 -9.62 8.86 10.80
N LEU A 105 -8.97 7.88 10.17
CA LEU A 105 -8.51 8.02 8.79
C LEU A 105 -9.64 8.17 7.78
N ASP A 106 -10.82 7.63 8.04
CA ASP A 106 -12.01 7.83 7.23
C ASP A 106 -12.31 9.32 7.03
N ASN A 107 -12.21 10.12 8.10
CA ASN A 107 -12.41 11.56 8.04
C ASN A 107 -11.34 12.30 7.22
N ARG A 108 -10.14 11.70 7.09
CA ARG A 108 -9.05 12.28 6.29
C ARG A 108 -9.08 11.82 4.83
N ILE A 109 -9.44 10.57 4.60
CA ILE A 109 -9.53 9.97 3.26
C ILE A 109 -10.69 10.58 2.48
N ARG A 110 -11.86 10.71 3.10
CA ARG A 110 -13.08 11.17 2.46
C ARG A 110 -12.94 12.48 1.67
N PRO A 111 -12.39 13.58 2.22
CA PRO A 111 -12.24 14.83 1.47
C PRO A 111 -11.23 14.74 0.31
N LEU A 112 -10.32 13.78 0.35
CA LEU A 112 -9.35 13.55 -0.72
C LEU A 112 -10.00 12.76 -1.85
N LEU A 113 -10.73 11.70 -1.51
CA LEU A 113 -11.41 10.81 -2.44
C LEU A 113 -12.49 11.55 -3.23
N GLN A 114 -13.32 12.34 -2.56
CA GLN A 114 -14.43 13.12 -3.15
C GLN A 114 -14.02 14.12 -4.23
N LYS A 115 -12.73 14.40 -4.38
CA LYS A 115 -12.21 15.22 -5.49
C LYS A 115 -12.17 14.49 -6.82
N TYR A 116 -12.23 13.15 -6.79
CA TYR A 116 -11.95 12.30 -7.95
C TYR A 116 -13.10 11.34 -8.28
N VAL A 117 -14.00 11.10 -7.32
CA VAL A 117 -15.08 10.11 -7.46
C VAL A 117 -16.40 10.65 -6.91
N ASP A 118 -17.52 10.09 -7.38
CA ASP A 118 -18.89 10.47 -7.01
C ASP A 118 -19.51 9.54 -5.95
N PHE A 119 -18.75 8.57 -5.47
CA PHE A 119 -19.17 7.65 -4.42
C PHE A 119 -18.51 7.97 -3.08
N ASP A 120 -19.09 7.41 -2.04
CA ASP A 120 -18.56 7.45 -0.69
C ASP A 120 -18.25 6.03 -0.21
N PHE A 121 -17.62 5.90 0.95
CA PHE A 121 -17.25 4.62 1.52
C PHE A 121 -17.58 4.53 3.00
N ARG A 122 -17.73 3.30 3.46
CA ARG A 122 -17.93 2.95 4.86
C ARG A 122 -16.94 1.86 5.23
N ILE A 123 -16.30 2.01 6.38
CA ILE A 123 -15.42 1.00 6.97
C ILE A 123 -16.15 0.43 8.18
N THR A 124 -16.43 -0.86 8.16
CA THR A 124 -17.15 -1.56 9.23
C THR A 124 -16.35 -2.77 9.73
N GLN A 125 -16.53 -3.10 10.98
CA GLN A 125 -16.04 -4.36 11.53
C GLN A 125 -17.20 -5.33 11.60
N GLU A 126 -17.12 -6.38 10.79
CA GLU A 126 -18.18 -7.37 10.66
C GLU A 126 -17.77 -8.70 11.27
N LYS A 127 -18.74 -9.37 11.89
CA LYS A 127 -18.55 -10.71 12.44
C LYS A 127 -19.02 -11.75 11.44
N HIS A 128 -18.09 -12.55 10.97
CA HIS A 128 -18.37 -13.65 10.06
C HIS A 128 -18.19 -14.98 10.78
N ARG A 129 -19.11 -15.89 10.52
CA ARG A 129 -19.02 -17.25 11.04
C ARG A 129 -18.44 -18.16 9.96
N LYS A 130 -17.25 -18.72 10.22
CA LYS A 130 -16.71 -19.77 9.36
C LYS A 130 -17.56 -21.03 9.54
N GLU A 131 -18.21 -21.48 8.47
CA GLU A 131 -19.03 -22.70 8.50
C GLU A 131 -18.26 -23.95 8.90
N ALA A 132 -16.97 -24.02 8.52
CA ALA A 132 -16.12 -25.18 8.78
C ALA A 132 -15.79 -25.39 10.26
N ASP A 133 -15.50 -24.32 11.01
CA ASP A 133 -14.94 -24.40 12.36
C ASP A 133 -15.85 -23.84 13.44
N LYS A 134 -16.98 -23.26 13.08
CA LYS A 134 -17.91 -22.53 13.98
C LYS A 134 -17.23 -21.36 14.74
N GLU A 135 -16.04 -20.96 14.32
CA GLU A 135 -15.36 -19.81 14.89
C GLU A 135 -15.93 -18.51 14.33
N GLU A 136 -16.22 -17.56 15.21
CA GLU A 136 -16.54 -16.20 14.80
C GLU A 136 -15.22 -15.47 14.53
N ILE A 137 -15.09 -14.94 13.32
CA ILE A 137 -13.97 -14.09 12.94
C ILE A 137 -14.49 -12.67 12.76
N GLU A 138 -13.79 -11.72 13.33
CA GLU A 138 -14.02 -10.30 13.06
C GLU A 138 -13.12 -9.89 11.91
N ARG A 139 -13.69 -9.26 10.90
CA ARG A 139 -12.92 -8.70 9.80
C ARG A 139 -13.35 -7.29 9.51
N TRP A 140 -12.44 -6.49 9.02
CA TRP A 140 -12.72 -5.14 8.58
C TRP A 140 -13.06 -5.14 7.09
N GLU A 141 -14.13 -4.46 6.76
CA GLU A 141 -14.67 -4.38 5.41
C GLU A 141 -14.86 -2.93 4.99
N VAL A 142 -14.58 -2.66 3.72
CA VAL A 142 -14.89 -1.39 3.09
C VAL A 142 -15.97 -1.63 2.06
N SER A 143 -17.09 -0.97 2.23
CA SER A 143 -18.16 -0.92 1.26
C SER A 143 -18.24 0.47 0.64
N PHE A 144 -18.59 0.52 -0.64
CA PHE A 144 -18.77 1.75 -1.40
C PHE A 144 -20.25 1.94 -1.72
N PHE A 145 -20.71 3.18 -1.72
CA PHE A 145 -22.11 3.52 -1.99
C PHE A 145 -22.23 4.90 -2.62
N LEU A 146 -23.33 5.16 -3.30
CA LEU A 146 -23.65 6.50 -3.81
C LEU A 146 -24.25 7.35 -2.70
N SER A 147 -23.93 8.63 -2.66
CA SER A 147 -24.41 9.54 -1.61
C SER A 147 -25.93 9.70 -1.58
N ASP A 148 -26.60 9.49 -2.70
CA ASP A 148 -28.06 9.51 -2.84
C ASP A 148 -28.74 8.18 -2.49
N ASN A 149 -27.97 7.07 -2.41
CA ASN A 149 -28.45 5.75 -2.01
C ASN A 149 -27.45 5.03 -1.09
N PRO A 150 -27.31 5.47 0.17
CA PRO A 150 -26.27 4.94 1.07
C PRO A 150 -26.54 3.51 1.56
N ASP A 151 -27.72 2.97 1.34
CA ASP A 151 -28.10 1.62 1.79
C ASP A 151 -27.73 0.54 0.76
N GLU A 152 -27.36 0.92 -0.45
CA GLU A 152 -27.00 0.00 -1.52
C GLU A 152 -25.49 0.06 -1.79
N ASN A 153 -24.82 -1.08 -1.61
CA ASN A 153 -23.41 -1.20 -1.91
C ASN A 153 -23.19 -1.27 -3.42
N ILE A 154 -22.21 -0.52 -3.90
CA ILE A 154 -21.79 -0.53 -5.31
C ILE A 154 -20.42 -1.19 -5.46
N LYS A 155 -20.17 -1.77 -6.62
CA LYS A 155 -18.85 -2.21 -7.02
C LYS A 155 -18.16 -1.09 -7.80
N VAL A 156 -17.02 -0.64 -7.29
CA VAL A 156 -16.19 0.35 -7.97
C VAL A 156 -15.26 -0.33 -8.98
N SER A 157 -14.83 0.42 -9.97
CA SER A 157 -13.83 -0.07 -10.94
C SER A 157 -12.45 -0.19 -10.28
N ARG A 158 -11.55 -0.96 -10.88
CA ARG A 158 -10.16 -1.06 -10.39
C ARG A 158 -9.43 0.28 -10.35
N GLY A 159 -9.72 1.19 -11.28
CA GLY A 159 -9.14 2.53 -11.27
C GLY A 159 -9.59 3.34 -10.06
N GLU A 160 -10.85 3.28 -9.73
CA GLU A 160 -11.45 3.95 -8.56
C GLU A 160 -10.98 3.32 -7.25
N GLU A 161 -10.85 1.99 -7.21
CA GLU A 161 -10.25 1.28 -6.08
C GLU A 161 -8.82 1.77 -5.81
N HIS A 162 -8.01 1.93 -6.85
CA HIS A 162 -6.64 2.47 -6.72
C HIS A 162 -6.60 3.93 -6.25
N LEU A 163 -7.66 4.70 -6.45
CA LEU A 163 -7.76 6.05 -5.89
C LEU A 163 -8.09 6.02 -4.40
N PHE A 164 -8.81 5.00 -3.95
CA PHE A 164 -9.15 4.82 -2.54
C PHE A 164 -7.94 4.36 -1.72
N ILE A 165 -7.13 3.45 -2.27
CA ILE A 165 -5.96 2.85 -1.63
C ILE A 165 -4.73 3.74 -1.79
#